data_002df20277a0871cfcd6eb1219998b29
#
_entry.id   002df20277a0871cfcd6eb1219998b29
#
_cell.length_a   1.000
_cell.length_b   1.000
_cell.length_c   1.000
_cell.angle_alpha   90.00
_cell.angle_beta   90.00
_cell.angle_gamma   90.00
#
_symmetry.space_group_name_H-M   'P 1'
#
loop_
_entity.id
_entity.type
_entity.pdbx_description
1 polymer ?
#
loop_
_entity_poly.entity_id
_entity_poly.type
_entity_poly.pdbx_seq_one_letter_code
_entity_poly.pdbx_strand_id
1 'polypeptide(L)'
;MYSLKSVLYESLKNYRHMRPYSHDEIEVEVDEFHDNEYTKNRLKGLWSKKDATRNSIKTAPYKFPTEEELKKLQNSDVGDILELPNEDRMKRAVELAKGYHKDWKSILDGLKKNTKFPPPVIVRDKLKNLYLLGGNTRLMLGVAMGYNLPVKIVDFKKEIQ
;
A
#
# COMPACT_ATOMS: atom_id res chain seq x y z
N MET A 1 -31.45 10.19 3.42
CA MET A 1 -30.54 11.09 2.68
C MET A 1 -29.32 11.42 3.55
N TYR A 2 -28.15 11.16 3.03
CA TYR A 2 -26.91 11.50 3.72
C TYR A 2 -26.69 13.00 3.66
N SER A 3 -26.37 13.63 4.80
CA SER A 3 -25.98 15.03 4.81
C SER A 3 -24.60 15.17 4.15
N LEU A 4 -24.29 16.33 3.60
CA LEU A 4 -22.96 16.64 3.07
C LEU A 4 -21.86 16.36 4.11
N LYS A 5 -22.16 16.60 5.38
CA LYS A 5 -21.28 16.35 6.50
C LYS A 5 -20.96 14.86 6.68
N SER A 6 -21.95 13.96 6.50
CA SER A 6 -21.76 12.51 6.56
C SER A 6 -20.84 12.02 5.42
N VAL A 7 -21.02 12.55 4.22
CA VAL A 7 -20.17 12.21 3.06
C VAL A 7 -18.72 12.63 3.31
N LEU A 8 -18.50 13.80 3.91
CA LEU A 8 -17.15 14.28 4.24
C LEU A 8 -16.45 13.43 5.30
N TYR A 9 -17.20 12.83 6.24
CA TYR A 9 -16.62 11.96 7.27
C TYR A 9 -16.16 10.60 6.73
N GLU A 10 -16.65 10.18 5.57
CA GLU A 10 -16.25 8.93 4.95
C GLU A 10 -14.93 9.05 4.17
N SER A 11 -14.48 10.28 3.85
CA SER A 11 -13.23 10.53 3.17
C SER A 11 -12.04 10.25 4.05
N LEU A 12 -11.03 9.60 3.48
CA LEU A 12 -9.78 9.29 4.17
C LEU A 12 -8.98 10.56 4.43
N LYS A 13 -8.37 10.64 5.62
CA LYS A 13 -7.46 11.72 6.00
C LYS A 13 -6.02 11.33 5.68
N ASN A 14 -5.27 12.22 5.05
CA ASN A 14 -3.88 11.99 4.74
C ASN A 14 -3.04 11.81 6.01
N TYR A 15 -2.40 10.65 6.14
CA TYR A 15 -1.47 10.35 7.21
C TYR A 15 -0.08 10.82 6.81
N ARG A 16 0.42 11.84 7.50
CA ARG A 16 1.67 12.53 7.08
C ARG A 16 2.92 12.05 7.81
N HIS A 17 2.78 11.05 8.66
CA HIS A 17 3.89 10.51 9.45
C HIS A 17 4.55 9.37 8.67
N MET A 18 5.58 9.70 7.91
CA MET A 18 6.36 8.72 7.16
C MET A 18 7.85 8.95 7.37
N ARG A 19 8.61 7.91 7.14
CA ARG A 19 10.06 7.94 7.14
C ARG A 19 10.62 7.18 5.93
N PRO A 20 11.87 7.43 5.54
CA PRO A 20 12.51 6.62 4.50
C PRO A 20 12.62 5.16 4.94
N TYR A 21 12.71 4.28 3.96
CA TYR A 21 13.07 2.89 4.23
C TYR A 21 14.45 2.81 4.86
N SER A 22 14.61 1.97 5.88
CA SER A 22 15.93 1.56 6.34
C SER A 22 16.56 0.61 5.32
N HIS A 23 17.87 0.41 5.41
CA HIS A 23 18.56 -0.54 4.53
C HIS A 23 17.93 -1.94 4.59
N ASP A 24 17.68 -2.46 5.79
CA ASP A 24 17.11 -3.79 5.97
C ASP A 24 15.69 -3.90 5.41
N GLU A 25 14.88 -2.86 5.59
CA GLU A 25 13.52 -2.83 5.06
C GLU A 25 13.50 -2.85 3.52
N ILE A 26 14.40 -2.11 2.89
CA ILE A 26 14.51 -2.12 1.42
C ILE A 26 14.92 -3.52 0.95
N GLU A 27 15.88 -4.17 1.62
CA GLU A 27 16.32 -5.50 1.24
C GLU A 27 15.19 -6.53 1.33
N VAL A 28 14.29 -6.42 2.30
CA VAL A 28 13.09 -7.26 2.38
C VAL A 28 12.22 -7.09 1.14
N GLU A 29 11.93 -5.85 0.73
CA GLU A 29 11.12 -5.59 -0.47
C GLU A 29 11.81 -6.08 -1.75
N VAL A 30 13.12 -5.91 -1.84
CA VAL A 30 13.92 -6.39 -2.97
C VAL A 30 13.86 -7.91 -3.09
N ASP A 31 14.08 -8.60 -1.98
CA ASP A 31 14.07 -10.06 -1.94
C ASP A 31 12.66 -10.61 -2.23
N GLU A 32 11.63 -10.03 -1.64
CA GLU A 32 10.24 -10.43 -1.90
C GLU A 32 9.89 -10.32 -3.39
N PHE A 33 10.29 -9.22 -4.04
CA PHE A 33 10.06 -9.07 -5.47
C PHE A 33 10.77 -10.15 -6.29
N HIS A 34 12.07 -10.36 -6.04
CA HIS A 34 12.88 -11.27 -6.84
C HIS A 34 12.59 -12.75 -6.56
N ASP A 35 12.10 -13.08 -5.38
CA ASP A 35 11.76 -14.45 -5.01
C ASP A 35 10.31 -14.85 -5.34
N ASN A 36 9.46 -13.88 -5.69
CA ASN A 36 8.05 -14.12 -5.98
C ASN A 36 7.81 -14.26 -7.49
N GLU A 37 7.65 -15.48 -7.97
CA GLU A 37 7.42 -15.76 -9.39
C GLU A 37 6.12 -15.14 -9.93
N TYR A 38 5.07 -15.08 -9.11
CA TYR A 38 3.80 -14.48 -9.50
C TYR A 38 3.97 -12.98 -9.78
N THR A 39 4.64 -12.27 -8.89
CA THR A 39 4.94 -10.82 -9.06
C THR A 39 5.82 -10.57 -10.26
N LYS A 40 6.88 -11.37 -10.44
CA LYS A 40 7.77 -11.27 -11.59
C LYS A 40 7.04 -11.48 -12.91
N ASN A 41 6.13 -12.44 -12.97
CA ASN A 41 5.38 -12.73 -14.19
C ASN A 41 4.42 -11.60 -14.55
N ARG A 42 3.79 -10.98 -13.56
CA ARG A 42 2.87 -9.85 -13.78
C ARG A 42 3.60 -8.55 -14.15
N LEU A 43 4.78 -8.35 -13.59
CA LEU A 43 5.59 -7.13 -13.78
C LEU A 43 6.84 -7.42 -14.62
N LYS A 44 6.68 -8.24 -15.63
CA LYS A 44 7.74 -8.73 -16.50
C LYS A 44 8.48 -7.57 -17.15
N GLY A 45 9.78 -7.51 -16.90
CA GLY A 45 10.65 -6.46 -17.43
C GLY A 45 10.74 -5.21 -16.57
N LEU A 46 10.08 -5.17 -15.39
CA LEU A 46 10.23 -4.04 -14.48
C LEU A 46 11.67 -3.93 -13.98
N TRP A 47 12.17 -5.01 -13.38
CA TRP A 47 13.54 -5.04 -12.88
C TRP A 47 14.17 -6.41 -13.15
N SER A 48 15.34 -6.41 -13.77
CA SER A 48 16.11 -7.63 -14.03
C SER A 48 17.07 -7.96 -12.89
N LYS A 49 17.49 -6.96 -12.12
CA LYS A 49 18.52 -7.10 -11.07
C LYS A 49 18.08 -6.42 -9.77
N LYS A 50 18.57 -6.96 -8.65
CA LYS A 50 18.29 -6.42 -7.32
C LYS A 50 18.71 -4.97 -7.13
N ASP A 51 19.84 -4.56 -7.71
CA ASP A 51 20.31 -3.17 -7.62
C ASP A 51 19.32 -2.18 -8.26
N ALA A 52 18.76 -2.54 -9.42
CA ALA A 52 17.76 -1.71 -10.09
C ALA A 52 16.50 -1.57 -9.23
N THR A 53 16.06 -2.65 -8.62
CA THR A 53 14.90 -2.65 -7.69
C THR A 53 15.18 -1.72 -6.51
N ARG A 54 16.31 -1.88 -5.87
CA ARG A 54 16.73 -1.08 -4.71
C ARG A 54 16.76 0.40 -5.02
N ASN A 55 17.40 0.78 -6.12
CA ASN A 55 17.49 2.18 -6.53
C ASN A 55 16.12 2.76 -6.88
N SER A 56 15.26 2.01 -7.56
CA SER A 56 13.92 2.45 -7.93
C SER A 56 13.06 2.71 -6.68
N ILE A 57 13.12 1.85 -5.68
CA ILE A 57 12.38 2.04 -4.44
C ILE A 57 12.91 3.28 -3.69
N LYS A 58 14.23 3.46 -3.61
CA LYS A 58 14.84 4.61 -2.93
C LYS A 58 14.44 5.93 -3.56
N THR A 59 14.41 6.00 -4.89
CA THR A 59 14.22 7.25 -5.63
C THR A 59 12.78 7.51 -6.04
N ALA A 60 11.88 6.57 -5.85
CA ALA A 60 10.48 6.74 -6.22
C ALA A 60 9.84 7.92 -5.48
N PRO A 61 9.06 8.75 -6.18
CA PRO A 61 8.38 9.87 -5.54
C PRO A 61 7.25 9.41 -4.65
N TYR A 62 6.87 10.26 -3.69
CA TYR A 62 5.74 10.04 -2.81
C TYR A 62 4.45 10.61 -3.41
N LYS A 63 3.34 9.93 -3.14
CA LYS A 63 2.01 10.39 -3.53
C LYS A 63 0.99 9.91 -2.51
N PHE A 64 -0.05 10.72 -2.29
CA PHE A 64 -1.27 10.27 -1.61
C PHE A 64 -2.24 9.74 -2.68
N PRO A 65 -2.49 8.42 -2.73
CA PRO A 65 -3.44 7.88 -3.69
C PRO A 65 -4.87 8.33 -3.37
N THR A 66 -5.69 8.47 -4.39
CA THR A 66 -7.12 8.73 -4.20
C THR A 66 -7.83 7.44 -3.77
N GLU A 67 -9.04 7.57 -3.20
CA GLU A 67 -9.83 6.38 -2.87
C GLU A 67 -10.14 5.54 -4.12
N GLU A 68 -10.39 6.17 -5.26
CA GLU A 68 -10.60 5.45 -6.52
C GLU A 68 -9.38 4.64 -6.94
N GLU A 69 -8.20 5.23 -6.81
CA GLU A 69 -6.94 4.53 -7.09
C GLU A 69 -6.75 3.34 -6.13
N LEU A 70 -7.03 3.53 -4.85
CA LEU A 70 -6.95 2.46 -3.84
C LEU A 70 -7.94 1.33 -4.11
N LYS A 71 -9.17 1.65 -4.54
CA LYS A 71 -10.18 0.64 -4.90
C LYS A 71 -9.77 -0.22 -6.09
N LYS A 72 -8.96 0.30 -6.99
CA LYS A 72 -8.47 -0.39 -8.18
C LYS A 72 -7.07 -1.00 -8.01
N LEU A 73 -6.48 -0.85 -6.84
CA LEU A 73 -5.13 -1.33 -6.57
C LEU A 73 -5.08 -2.87 -6.63
N GLN A 74 -4.28 -3.39 -7.54
CA GLN A 74 -4.07 -4.83 -7.69
C GLN A 74 -3.10 -5.35 -6.63
N ASN A 75 -3.20 -6.64 -6.29
CA ASN A 75 -2.39 -7.31 -5.28
C ASN A 75 -2.54 -6.67 -3.89
N SER A 76 -3.77 -6.27 -3.56
CA SER A 76 -4.08 -5.65 -2.27
C SER A 76 -5.53 -5.92 -1.90
N ASP A 77 -5.78 -6.02 -0.61
CA ASP A 77 -7.13 -6.15 -0.06
C ASP A 77 -7.79 -4.79 0.25
N VAL A 78 -7.09 -3.70 0.01
CA VAL A 78 -7.56 -2.35 0.37
C VAL A 78 -8.88 -2.00 -0.34
N GLY A 79 -9.02 -2.39 -1.60
CA GLY A 79 -10.27 -2.16 -2.33
C GLY A 79 -11.46 -2.82 -1.64
N ASP A 80 -11.32 -4.07 -1.23
CA ASP A 80 -12.37 -4.81 -0.53
C ASP A 80 -12.70 -4.18 0.84
N ILE A 81 -11.69 -3.71 1.56
CA ILE A 81 -11.87 -2.99 2.83
C ILE A 81 -12.68 -1.71 2.59
N LEU A 82 -12.37 -0.95 1.56
CA LEU A 82 -13.06 0.31 1.24
C LEU A 82 -14.53 0.11 0.85
N GLU A 83 -14.89 -1.06 0.31
CA GLU A 83 -16.28 -1.39 -0.03
C GLU A 83 -17.14 -1.73 1.20
N LEU A 84 -16.52 -2.00 2.35
CA LEU A 84 -17.23 -2.29 3.59
C LEU A 84 -17.72 -1.01 4.29
N PRO A 85 -18.81 -1.09 5.07
CA PRO A 85 -19.16 -0.03 5.99
C PRO A 85 -18.01 0.29 6.96
N ASN A 86 -17.88 1.53 7.40
CA ASN A 86 -16.78 1.97 8.26
C ASN A 86 -16.61 1.09 9.50
N GLU A 87 -17.69 0.71 10.13
CA GLU A 87 -17.69 -0.10 11.35
C GLU A 87 -17.16 -1.53 11.15
N ASP A 88 -17.15 -2.03 9.92
CA ASP A 88 -16.70 -3.41 9.60
C ASP A 88 -15.25 -3.47 9.11
N ARG A 89 -14.69 -2.34 8.74
CA ARG A 89 -13.36 -2.27 8.09
C ARG A 89 -12.24 -2.79 8.97
N MET A 90 -12.19 -2.37 10.23
CA MET A 90 -11.12 -2.76 11.16
C MET A 90 -11.14 -4.26 11.43
N LYS A 91 -12.30 -4.82 11.68
CA LYS A 91 -12.45 -6.26 11.91
C LYS A 91 -11.93 -7.06 10.73
N ARG A 92 -12.30 -6.67 9.51
CA ARG A 92 -11.86 -7.35 8.30
C ARG A 92 -10.35 -7.21 8.06
N ALA A 93 -9.81 -6.02 8.25
CA ALA A 93 -8.38 -5.78 8.09
C ALA A 93 -7.56 -6.63 9.06
N VAL A 94 -7.97 -6.73 10.31
CA VAL A 94 -7.32 -7.57 11.33
C VAL A 94 -7.40 -9.05 10.97
N GLU A 95 -8.56 -9.52 10.53
CA GLU A 95 -8.74 -10.91 10.10
C GLU A 95 -7.77 -11.28 8.96
N LEU A 96 -7.66 -10.42 7.96
CA LEU A 96 -6.74 -10.62 6.84
C LEU A 96 -5.28 -10.60 7.28
N ALA A 97 -4.91 -9.65 8.13
CA ALA A 97 -3.54 -9.54 8.66
C ALA A 97 -3.14 -10.78 9.47
N LYS A 98 -4.05 -11.32 10.27
CA LYS A 98 -3.85 -12.59 11.00
C LYS A 98 -3.63 -13.75 10.02
N GLY A 99 -4.42 -13.82 8.97
CA GLY A 99 -4.27 -14.83 7.93
C GLY A 99 -2.91 -14.80 7.24
N TYR A 100 -2.32 -13.62 7.10
CA TYR A 100 -0.99 -13.42 6.53
C TYR A 100 0.15 -13.53 7.57
N HIS A 101 -0.15 -13.83 8.82
CA HIS A 101 0.81 -13.91 9.93
C HIS A 101 1.61 -12.62 10.12
N LYS A 102 0.96 -11.46 9.94
CA LYS A 102 1.60 -10.15 10.10
C LYS A 102 1.42 -9.60 11.51
N ASP A 103 2.39 -8.81 11.95
CA ASP A 103 2.36 -8.10 13.24
C ASP A 103 1.44 -6.88 13.14
N TRP A 104 0.14 -7.14 13.03
CA TRP A 104 -0.87 -6.10 12.87
C TRP A 104 -1.01 -5.21 14.11
N LYS A 105 -0.75 -5.77 15.31
CA LYS A 105 -0.88 -5.00 16.56
C LYS A 105 0.14 -3.88 16.64
N SER A 106 1.39 -4.15 16.26
CA SER A 106 2.45 -3.16 16.24
C SER A 106 2.16 -2.04 15.23
N ILE A 107 1.70 -2.41 14.04
CA ILE A 107 1.34 -1.45 12.99
C ILE A 107 0.17 -0.58 13.45
N LEU A 108 -0.89 -1.18 13.98
CA LEU A 108 -2.06 -0.45 14.45
C LEU A 108 -1.72 0.50 15.59
N ASP A 109 -0.93 0.05 16.56
CA ASP A 109 -0.46 0.87 17.67
C ASP A 109 0.36 2.06 17.17
N GLY A 110 1.26 1.83 16.21
CA GLY A 110 2.05 2.88 15.59
C GLY A 110 1.19 3.91 14.87
N LEU A 111 0.17 3.49 14.14
CA LEU A 111 -0.78 4.40 13.50
C LEU A 111 -1.51 5.27 14.53
N LYS A 112 -1.96 4.68 15.63
CA LYS A 112 -2.62 5.40 16.73
C LYS A 112 -1.71 6.42 17.40
N LYS A 113 -0.42 6.14 17.50
CA LYS A 113 0.58 7.00 18.14
C LYS A 113 1.26 7.97 17.17
N ASN A 114 0.80 8.03 15.91
CA ASN A 114 1.42 8.85 14.87
C ASN A 114 2.91 8.51 14.64
N THR A 115 3.25 7.24 14.77
CA THR A 115 4.61 6.76 14.49
C THR A 115 4.91 6.85 13.00
N LYS A 116 6.14 7.19 12.65
CA LYS A 116 6.58 7.25 11.25
C LYS A 116 6.79 5.85 10.68
N PHE A 117 6.18 5.60 9.53
CA PHE A 117 6.30 4.33 8.79
C PHE A 117 7.02 4.52 7.46
N PRO A 118 7.69 3.48 6.94
CA PRO A 118 8.07 3.50 5.54
C PRO A 118 6.81 3.38 4.68
N PRO A 119 6.70 4.16 3.60
CA PRO A 119 5.50 4.14 2.76
C PRO A 119 5.39 2.84 1.97
N PRO A 120 4.17 2.34 1.72
CA PRO A 120 3.97 1.26 0.77
C PRO A 120 4.52 1.61 -0.62
N VAL A 121 4.86 0.59 -1.40
CA VAL A 121 5.40 0.76 -2.76
C VAL A 121 4.38 0.27 -3.78
N ILE A 122 4.03 1.14 -4.71
CA ILE A 122 3.08 0.85 -5.79
C ILE A 122 3.77 1.04 -7.13
N VAL A 123 3.53 0.12 -8.05
CA VAL A 123 3.93 0.24 -9.45
C VAL A 123 2.75 0.77 -10.26
N ARG A 124 2.99 1.80 -11.05
CA ARG A 124 2.00 2.36 -11.98
C ARG A 124 2.46 2.08 -13.40
N ASP A 125 1.61 1.42 -14.20
CA ASP A 125 1.94 1.12 -15.58
C ASP A 125 1.57 2.26 -16.54
N LYS A 126 1.85 2.07 -17.83
CA LYS A 126 1.57 3.10 -18.84
C LYS A 126 0.09 3.42 -19.01
N LEU A 127 -0.80 2.50 -18.64
CA LEU A 127 -2.25 2.69 -18.69
C LEU A 127 -2.83 3.18 -17.36
N LYS A 128 -1.96 3.54 -16.40
CA LYS A 128 -2.33 3.98 -15.05
C LYS A 128 -2.92 2.88 -14.16
N ASN A 129 -2.74 1.61 -14.52
CA ASN A 129 -3.03 0.51 -13.60
C ASN A 129 -2.03 0.51 -12.45
N LEU A 130 -2.51 0.21 -11.26
CA LEU A 130 -1.71 0.23 -10.04
C LEU A 130 -1.58 -1.17 -9.47
N TYR A 131 -0.36 -1.53 -9.09
CA TYR A 131 -0.04 -2.82 -8.49
C TYR A 131 0.78 -2.62 -7.22
N LEU A 132 0.34 -3.22 -6.11
CA LEU A 132 1.04 -3.11 -4.83
C LEU A 132 2.21 -4.09 -4.79
N LEU A 133 3.41 -3.57 -4.55
CA LEU A 133 4.60 -4.39 -4.30
C LEU A 133 4.73 -4.79 -2.84
N GLY A 134 4.54 -3.86 -1.93
CA GLY A 134 4.66 -4.11 -0.51
C GLY A 134 3.92 -3.09 0.34
N GLY A 135 3.61 -3.48 1.57
CA GLY A 135 2.91 -2.61 2.51
C GLY A 135 1.40 -2.84 2.60
N ASN A 136 0.90 -3.99 2.16
CA ASN A 136 -0.54 -4.30 2.18
C ASN A 136 -1.15 -4.18 3.58
N THR A 137 -0.51 -4.72 4.61
CA THR A 137 -1.01 -4.66 5.99
C THR A 137 -1.07 -3.21 6.49
N ARG A 138 -0.05 -2.42 6.22
CA ARG A 138 -0.05 -0.99 6.57
C ARG A 138 -1.20 -0.25 5.89
N LEU A 139 -1.41 -0.49 4.59
CA LEU A 139 -2.52 0.12 3.84
C LEU A 139 -3.88 -0.29 4.38
N MET A 140 -4.09 -1.58 4.60
CA MET A 140 -5.38 -2.09 5.13
C MET A 140 -5.73 -1.47 6.47
N LEU A 141 -4.80 -1.49 7.40
CA LEU A 141 -5.03 -0.95 8.74
C LEU A 141 -5.17 0.57 8.72
N GLY A 142 -4.36 1.26 7.90
CA GLY A 142 -4.47 2.71 7.74
C GLY A 142 -5.85 3.11 7.22
N VAL A 143 -6.30 2.48 6.15
CA VAL A 143 -7.63 2.73 5.57
C VAL A 143 -8.74 2.41 6.57
N ALA A 144 -8.63 1.30 7.30
CA ALA A 144 -9.62 0.91 8.31
C ALA A 144 -9.71 1.93 9.45
N MET A 145 -8.64 2.64 9.75
CA MET A 145 -8.61 3.75 10.71
C MET A 145 -9.07 5.09 10.12
N GLY A 146 -9.39 5.14 8.84
CA GLY A 146 -9.77 6.39 8.17
C GLY A 146 -8.59 7.20 7.63
N TYR A 147 -7.41 6.59 7.49
CA TYR A 147 -6.22 7.26 6.99
C TYR A 147 -5.89 6.88 5.55
N ASN A 148 -5.42 7.86 4.79
CA ASN A 148 -4.80 7.67 3.49
C ASN A 148 -3.28 7.76 3.68
N LEU A 149 -2.59 6.65 3.51
CA LEU A 149 -1.13 6.61 3.68
C LEU A 149 -0.43 7.12 2.42
N PRO A 150 0.66 7.89 2.57
CA PRO A 150 1.48 8.22 1.41
C PRO A 150 2.17 6.95 0.90
N VAL A 151 2.28 6.83 -0.40
CA VAL A 151 2.89 5.67 -1.06
C VAL A 151 4.02 6.13 -1.97
N LYS A 152 4.98 5.25 -2.21
CA LYS A 152 5.97 5.46 -3.26
C LYS A 152 5.44 4.91 -4.57
N ILE A 153 5.56 5.70 -5.64
CA ILE A 153 5.10 5.31 -6.96
C ILE A 153 6.30 5.03 -7.85
N VAL A 154 6.35 3.81 -8.38
CA VAL A 154 7.35 3.40 -9.39
C VAL A 154 6.65 3.34 -10.74
N ASP A 155 7.12 4.12 -11.71
CA ASP A 155 6.57 4.08 -13.06
C ASP A 155 7.12 2.90 -13.85
N PHE A 156 6.21 2.12 -14.42
CA PHE A 156 6.51 0.97 -15.25
C PHE A 156 6.04 1.25 -16.67
N LYS A 157 6.95 1.20 -17.64
CA LYS A 157 6.69 1.64 -19.01
C LYS A 157 5.89 0.66 -19.86
N LYS A 158 5.49 -0.48 -19.32
CA LYS A 158 4.69 -1.50 -19.99
C LYS A 158 3.33 -1.64 -19.31
N GLU A 159 2.46 -2.49 -19.83
CA GLU A 159 1.20 -2.85 -19.18
C GLU A 159 1.42 -3.97 -18.16
N ILE A 160 0.70 -3.90 -17.03
CA ILE A 160 0.66 -4.99 -16.06
C ILE A 160 -0.16 -6.12 -16.65
N GLN A 161 0.41 -7.31 -16.69
CA GLN A 161 -0.22 -8.48 -17.29
C GLN A 161 -1.06 -9.28 -16.31
#